data_f68d72b7be5b2c7cddd9401cd0a75296
#
_entry.id   f68d72b7be5b2c7cddd9401cd0a75296
#
_cell.length_a   1.000
_cell.length_b   1.000
_cell.length_c   1.000
_cell.angle_alpha   90.00
_cell.angle_beta   90.00
_cell.angle_gamma   90.00
#
_symmetry.space_group_name_H-M   'P 1'
#
loop_
_entity.id
_entity.type
_entity.pdbx_description
1 polymer ?
#
loop_
_entity_poly.entity_id
_entity_poly.type
_entity_poly.pdbx_seq_one_letter_code
_entity_poly.pdbx_strand_id
1 'polypeptide(L)'
;PPSGSFCGPVLIILLTRLNRQITMIRCTVPVNTIRRIHVAVPAKAQFEAGFYHWVERVARLAVGLGCRIIYHAHPDTIRILQRYLETYHASIRAEYVQTDGGNELKRISREVREDHMLVVVLARRGSISFRPSFDHIPRQIKKYYMNTGLMLIFPDVYAEAATKDVSVNEPLTTDLRYEAAKEWYKNWLSRSNGKEESQ
;
A
#
# COMPACT_ATOMS: atom_id res chain seq x y z
N PRO A 1 24.79 9.72 8.57
CA PRO A 1 23.40 9.35 8.81
C PRO A 1 23.18 7.96 8.20
N PRO A 2 22.63 6.97 8.92
CA PRO A 2 22.39 5.66 8.34
C PRO A 2 21.29 5.79 7.29
N SER A 3 21.69 5.72 6.06
CA SER A 3 20.86 5.63 4.88
C SER A 3 20.21 4.24 4.86
N GLY A 4 18.98 4.10 5.28
CA GLY A 4 18.30 2.82 5.11
C GLY A 4 17.01 2.59 5.85
N SER A 5 16.62 3.41 6.80
CA SER A 5 15.34 3.23 7.49
C SER A 5 14.23 3.92 6.70
N PHE A 6 13.54 3.17 5.85
CA PHE A 6 12.37 3.65 5.11
C PHE A 6 11.22 4.03 6.05
N CYS A 7 11.26 3.62 7.31
CA CYS A 7 10.22 3.80 8.31
C CYS A 7 10.83 4.20 9.65
N GLY A 8 10.88 5.48 9.93
CA GLY A 8 11.30 5.99 11.23
C GLY A 8 10.20 5.91 12.30
N PRO A 9 10.52 6.23 13.57
CA PRO A 9 9.58 6.22 14.69
C PRO A 9 8.32 7.07 14.46
N VAL A 10 8.40 8.09 13.62
CA VAL A 10 7.25 8.93 13.25
C VAL A 10 6.15 8.13 12.55
N LEU A 11 6.51 7.19 11.66
CA LEU A 11 5.50 6.38 10.99
C LEU A 11 4.79 5.43 11.96
N ILE A 12 5.49 4.90 12.96
CA ILE A 12 4.87 4.07 14.01
C ILE A 12 3.77 4.87 14.69
N ILE A 13 4.11 6.10 15.12
CA ILE A 13 3.15 7.00 15.77
C ILE A 13 1.97 7.29 14.86
N LEU A 14 2.21 7.58 13.60
CA LEU A 14 1.13 7.86 12.64
C LEU A 14 0.22 6.64 12.42
N LEU A 15 0.80 5.44 12.19
CA LEU A 15 0.02 4.22 12.00
C LEU A 15 -0.75 3.79 13.24
N THR A 16 -0.27 4.16 14.42
CA THR A 16 -0.91 3.82 15.69
C THR A 16 -1.96 4.83 16.14
N ARG A 17 -1.83 6.09 15.70
CA ARG A 17 -2.74 7.17 16.13
C ARG A 17 -3.75 7.59 15.06
N LEU A 18 -3.49 7.30 13.79
CA LEU A 18 -4.36 7.71 12.69
C LEU A 18 -5.13 6.51 12.15
N ASN A 19 -6.45 6.63 12.13
CA ASN A 19 -7.34 5.70 11.46
C ASN A 19 -7.52 6.04 9.96
N ARG A 20 -6.87 7.10 9.52
CA ARG A 20 -6.88 7.60 8.14
C ARG A 20 -5.86 6.88 7.27
N GLN A 21 -6.07 6.95 5.97
CA GLN A 21 -5.10 6.45 5.01
C GLN A 21 -3.75 7.14 5.19
N ILE A 22 -2.70 6.35 5.28
CA ILE A 22 -1.32 6.82 5.27
C ILE A 22 -0.66 6.34 3.99
N THR A 23 -0.01 7.28 3.30
CA THR A 23 0.72 6.98 2.07
C THR A 23 2.17 7.41 2.25
N MET A 24 3.08 6.48 1.99
CA MET A 24 4.52 6.74 1.99
C MET A 24 5.06 6.60 0.59
N ILE A 25 5.84 7.58 0.15
CA ILE A 25 6.37 7.62 -1.21
C ILE A 25 7.88 7.76 -1.15
N ARG A 26 8.57 6.97 -1.97
CA ARG A 26 9.98 7.13 -2.31
C ARG A 26 10.09 7.27 -3.82
N CYS A 27 10.53 8.42 -4.29
CA CYS A 27 10.81 8.64 -5.69
C CYS A 27 12.31 8.46 -5.96
N THR A 28 12.65 7.64 -6.93
CA THR A 28 14.02 7.40 -7.39
C THR A 28 14.33 8.11 -8.70
N VAL A 29 13.27 8.52 -9.41
CA VAL A 29 13.33 9.29 -10.65
C VAL A 29 12.36 10.46 -10.55
N PRO A 30 12.49 11.49 -11.39
CA PRO A 30 11.50 12.57 -11.47
C PRO A 30 10.10 12.02 -11.73
N VAL A 31 9.09 12.49 -10.98
CA VAL A 31 7.73 11.93 -11.00
C VAL A 31 7.09 11.99 -12.39
N ASN A 32 7.42 13.01 -13.17
CA ASN A 32 6.93 13.19 -14.55
C ASN A 32 7.52 12.20 -15.57
N THR A 33 8.52 11.41 -15.19
CA THR A 33 9.08 10.35 -16.05
C THR A 33 8.41 9.01 -15.87
N ILE A 34 7.55 8.87 -14.88
CA ILE A 34 6.83 7.61 -14.60
C ILE A 34 5.84 7.33 -15.73
N ARG A 35 5.97 6.13 -16.32
CA ARG A 35 5.13 5.67 -17.43
C ARG A 35 4.11 4.62 -17.04
N ARG A 36 4.39 3.88 -15.98
CA ARG A 36 3.50 2.81 -15.49
C ARG A 36 3.51 2.75 -13.97
N ILE A 37 2.33 2.44 -13.43
CA ILE A 37 2.14 2.18 -12.00
C ILE A 37 1.71 0.72 -11.87
N HIS A 38 2.52 -0.10 -11.19
CA HIS A 38 2.15 -1.44 -10.78
C HIS A 38 1.56 -1.40 -9.39
N VAL A 39 0.35 -1.91 -9.21
CA VAL A 39 -0.35 -1.90 -7.92
C VAL A 39 -0.50 -3.34 -7.42
N ALA A 40 0.23 -3.69 -6.39
CA ALA A 40 0.06 -4.96 -5.69
C ALA A 40 -1.08 -4.83 -4.67
N VAL A 41 -2.16 -5.57 -4.90
CA VAL A 41 -3.39 -5.48 -4.10
C VAL A 41 -3.60 -6.80 -3.35
N PRO A 42 -3.74 -6.77 -2.02
CA PRO A 42 -4.00 -7.98 -1.26
C PRO A 42 -5.39 -8.54 -1.59
N ALA A 43 -5.54 -9.85 -1.52
CA ALA A 43 -6.85 -10.46 -1.66
C ALA A 43 -7.79 -9.98 -0.56
N LYS A 44 -9.07 -9.88 -0.89
CA LYS A 44 -10.12 -9.36 0.00
C LYS A 44 -10.00 -7.87 0.32
N ALA A 45 -9.11 -7.12 -0.36
CA ALA A 45 -8.99 -5.66 -0.18
C ALA A 45 -10.32 -4.93 -0.43
N GLN A 46 -11.18 -5.45 -1.32
CA GLN A 46 -12.48 -4.86 -1.63
C GLN A 46 -13.45 -4.82 -0.43
N PHE A 47 -13.17 -5.57 0.62
CA PHE A 47 -13.98 -5.58 1.85
C PHE A 47 -13.43 -4.65 2.93
N GLU A 48 -12.31 -3.97 2.67
CA GLU A 48 -11.76 -2.97 3.58
C GLU A 48 -12.47 -1.62 3.43
N ALA A 49 -12.69 -0.95 4.55
CA ALA A 49 -13.37 0.34 4.59
C ALA A 49 -12.72 1.40 3.68
N GLY A 50 -11.40 1.41 3.63
CA GLY A 50 -10.63 2.37 2.84
C GLY A 50 -10.40 1.97 1.38
N PHE A 51 -11.08 0.93 0.87
CA PHE A 51 -10.83 0.40 -0.48
C PHE A 51 -10.98 1.47 -1.56
N TYR A 52 -12.13 2.10 -1.66
CA TYR A 52 -12.40 3.09 -2.70
C TYR A 52 -11.54 4.36 -2.56
N HIS A 53 -11.13 4.71 -1.34
CA HIS A 53 -10.27 5.87 -1.12
C HIS A 53 -8.89 5.70 -1.74
N TRP A 54 -8.23 4.58 -1.52
CA TRP A 54 -6.93 4.38 -2.13
C TRP A 54 -7.03 4.14 -3.64
N VAL A 55 -8.09 3.45 -4.12
CA VAL A 55 -8.33 3.28 -5.56
C VAL A 55 -8.44 4.65 -6.24
N GLU A 56 -9.25 5.55 -5.67
CA GLU A 56 -9.43 6.90 -6.18
C GLU A 56 -8.12 7.69 -6.22
N ARG A 57 -7.30 7.60 -5.17
CA ARG A 57 -6.02 8.31 -5.11
C ARG A 57 -5.02 7.79 -6.14
N VAL A 58 -4.94 6.48 -6.32
CA VAL A 58 -4.09 5.87 -7.36
C VAL A 58 -4.59 6.24 -8.76
N ALA A 59 -5.91 6.24 -8.97
CA ALA A 59 -6.52 6.64 -10.21
C ALA A 59 -6.17 8.10 -10.57
N ARG A 60 -6.35 9.03 -9.63
CA ARG A 60 -5.97 10.44 -9.80
C ARG A 60 -4.49 10.64 -10.05
N LEU A 61 -3.64 9.88 -9.37
CA LEU A 61 -2.20 9.91 -9.60
C LEU A 61 -1.88 9.51 -11.05
N ALA A 62 -2.48 8.44 -11.55
CA ALA A 62 -2.27 7.98 -12.92
C ALA A 62 -2.76 9.00 -13.96
N VAL A 63 -3.91 9.64 -13.73
CA VAL A 63 -4.40 10.73 -14.58
C VAL A 63 -3.43 11.91 -14.58
N GLY A 64 -2.99 12.34 -13.40
CA GLY A 64 -2.05 13.46 -13.26
C GLY A 64 -0.69 13.22 -13.90
N LEU A 65 -0.24 11.97 -13.95
CA LEU A 65 1.02 11.56 -14.59
C LEU A 65 0.84 11.14 -16.06
N GLY A 66 -0.38 10.97 -16.53
CA GLY A 66 -0.65 10.46 -17.88
C GLY A 66 -0.14 9.03 -18.09
N CYS A 67 -0.06 8.22 -17.04
CA CYS A 67 0.53 6.89 -17.08
C CYS A 67 -0.53 5.77 -17.03
N ARG A 68 -0.10 4.53 -17.33
CA ARG A 68 -0.95 3.34 -17.23
C ARG A 68 -0.89 2.75 -15.83
N ILE A 69 -1.97 2.08 -15.41
CA ILE A 69 -2.00 1.30 -14.17
C ILE A 69 -2.08 -0.18 -14.50
N ILE A 70 -1.31 -1.00 -13.79
CA ILE A 70 -1.38 -2.45 -13.86
C ILE A 70 -1.71 -2.95 -12.45
N TYR A 71 -2.93 -3.43 -12.28
CA TYR A 71 -3.38 -4.00 -11.00
C TYR A 71 -3.04 -5.49 -10.95
N HIS A 72 -2.29 -5.88 -9.94
CA HIS A 72 -2.00 -7.28 -9.60
C HIS A 72 -2.87 -7.65 -8.40
N ALA A 73 -3.94 -8.40 -8.63
CA ALA A 73 -4.96 -8.67 -7.61
C ALA A 73 -5.63 -10.04 -7.79
N HIS A 74 -6.36 -10.47 -6.76
CA HIS A 74 -7.24 -11.63 -6.85
C HIS A 74 -8.40 -11.38 -7.83
N PRO A 75 -8.89 -12.39 -8.57
CA PRO A 75 -9.97 -12.22 -9.55
C PRO A 75 -11.20 -11.50 -9.03
N ASP A 76 -11.62 -11.76 -7.79
CA ASP A 76 -12.77 -11.09 -7.18
C ASP A 76 -12.52 -9.59 -6.97
N THR A 77 -11.31 -9.22 -6.56
CA THR A 77 -10.92 -7.82 -6.40
C THR A 77 -10.85 -7.13 -7.76
N ILE A 78 -10.33 -7.81 -8.80
CA ILE A 78 -10.25 -7.29 -10.17
C ILE A 78 -11.64 -6.91 -10.67
N ARG A 79 -12.64 -7.75 -10.51
CA ARG A 79 -14.01 -7.44 -10.96
C ARG A 79 -14.57 -6.15 -10.37
N ILE A 80 -14.26 -5.88 -9.09
CA ILE A 80 -14.70 -4.66 -8.42
C ILE A 80 -13.90 -3.45 -8.92
N LEU A 81 -12.58 -3.59 -9.08
CA LEU A 81 -11.72 -2.54 -9.63
C LEU A 81 -12.13 -2.15 -11.05
N GLN A 82 -12.39 -3.12 -11.91
CA GLN A 82 -12.85 -2.90 -13.29
C GLN A 82 -14.14 -2.08 -13.30
N ARG A 83 -15.16 -2.55 -12.58
CA ARG A 83 -16.45 -1.85 -12.51
C ARG A 83 -16.30 -0.42 -12.00
N TYR A 84 -15.49 -0.22 -10.96
CA TYR A 84 -15.28 1.12 -10.40
C TYR A 84 -14.58 2.05 -11.42
N LEU A 85 -13.49 1.59 -12.02
CA LEU A 85 -12.73 2.41 -12.97
C LEU A 85 -13.52 2.69 -14.26
N GLU A 86 -14.25 1.72 -14.78
CA GLU A 86 -15.14 1.92 -15.94
C GLU A 86 -16.22 2.96 -15.65
N THR A 87 -16.74 2.97 -14.43
CA THR A 87 -17.82 3.91 -14.04
C THR A 87 -17.31 5.33 -13.82
N TYR A 88 -16.18 5.48 -13.10
CA TYR A 88 -15.74 6.78 -12.59
C TYR A 88 -14.48 7.31 -13.29
N HIS A 89 -13.71 6.47 -13.95
CA HIS A 89 -12.39 6.78 -14.50
C HIS A 89 -12.16 6.13 -15.87
N ALA A 90 -13.14 6.15 -16.75
CA ALA A 90 -13.09 5.48 -18.06
C ALA A 90 -11.90 5.91 -18.96
N SER A 91 -11.29 7.06 -18.70
CA SER A 91 -10.11 7.54 -19.42
C SER A 91 -8.80 6.86 -19.00
N ILE A 92 -8.79 6.17 -17.86
CA ILE A 92 -7.58 5.52 -17.36
C ILE A 92 -7.32 4.22 -18.12
N ARG A 93 -6.08 4.07 -18.58
CA ARG A 93 -5.62 2.82 -19.18
C ARG A 93 -5.23 1.86 -18.07
N ALA A 94 -6.14 1.00 -17.64
CA ALA A 94 -5.92 -0.01 -16.61
C ALA A 94 -5.76 -1.39 -17.23
N GLU A 95 -4.74 -2.12 -16.78
CA GLU A 95 -4.49 -3.52 -17.09
C GLU A 95 -4.64 -4.33 -15.79
N TYR A 96 -5.00 -5.60 -15.90
CA TYR A 96 -5.28 -6.44 -14.74
C TYR A 96 -4.55 -7.78 -14.86
N VAL A 97 -3.76 -8.09 -13.84
CA VAL A 97 -3.03 -9.35 -13.75
C VAL A 97 -3.54 -10.12 -12.55
N GLN A 98 -4.07 -11.31 -12.80
CA GLN A 98 -4.57 -12.16 -11.74
C GLN A 98 -3.45 -12.71 -10.88
N THR A 99 -3.67 -12.71 -9.56
CA THR A 99 -2.74 -13.23 -8.57
C THR A 99 -3.46 -14.17 -7.61
N ASP A 100 -2.75 -15.19 -7.18
CA ASP A 100 -3.20 -16.19 -6.20
C ASP A 100 -2.70 -15.91 -4.76
N GLY A 101 -1.96 -14.81 -4.59
CA GLY A 101 -1.47 -14.36 -3.28
C GLY A 101 -0.12 -14.93 -2.85
N GLY A 102 0.60 -15.58 -3.74
CA GLY A 102 1.95 -16.08 -3.48
C GLY A 102 3.03 -15.27 -4.22
N ASN A 103 4.08 -14.85 -3.52
CA ASN A 103 5.29 -14.21 -4.13
C ASN A 103 5.03 -13.11 -5.18
N GLU A 104 3.94 -12.36 -5.03
CA GLU A 104 3.50 -11.34 -5.99
C GLU A 104 4.59 -10.29 -6.25
N LEU A 105 5.21 -9.74 -5.21
CA LEU A 105 6.26 -8.74 -5.37
C LEU A 105 7.45 -9.28 -6.16
N LYS A 106 7.86 -10.54 -5.93
CA LYS A 106 8.93 -11.16 -6.73
C LYS A 106 8.54 -11.30 -8.20
N ARG A 107 7.27 -11.56 -8.50
CA ARG A 107 6.77 -11.66 -9.88
C ARG A 107 6.74 -10.30 -10.55
N ILE A 108 6.16 -9.31 -9.88
CA ILE A 108 6.10 -7.92 -10.36
C ILE A 108 7.49 -7.35 -10.62
N SER A 109 8.50 -7.69 -9.80
CA SER A 109 9.86 -7.18 -9.97
C SER A 109 10.53 -7.54 -11.31
N ARG A 110 10.03 -8.56 -12.01
CA ARG A 110 10.52 -8.93 -13.33
C ARG A 110 10.00 -8.02 -14.45
N GLU A 111 8.91 -7.32 -14.19
CA GLU A 111 8.22 -6.45 -15.15
C GLU A 111 8.50 -4.98 -14.88
N VAL A 112 8.89 -4.63 -13.66
CA VAL A 112 9.14 -3.25 -13.25
C VAL A 112 10.47 -2.76 -13.82
N ARG A 113 10.43 -1.56 -14.43
CA ARG A 113 11.58 -0.86 -14.99
C ARG A 113 11.85 0.44 -14.20
N GLU A 114 12.91 1.15 -14.55
CA GLU A 114 13.31 2.39 -13.88
C GLU A 114 12.26 3.51 -13.98
N ASP A 115 11.52 3.56 -15.10
CA ASP A 115 10.42 4.50 -15.34
C ASP A 115 9.06 4.00 -14.83
N HIS A 116 9.04 2.96 -14.00
CA HIS A 116 7.84 2.46 -13.37
C HIS A 116 7.81 2.80 -11.87
N MET A 117 6.62 2.85 -11.31
CA MET A 117 6.38 2.95 -9.87
C MET A 117 5.68 1.69 -9.37
N LEU A 118 6.15 1.17 -8.24
CA LEU A 118 5.44 0.13 -7.51
C LEU A 118 4.58 0.77 -6.41
N VAL A 119 3.30 0.46 -6.41
CA VAL A 119 2.37 0.74 -5.31
C VAL A 119 2.07 -0.57 -4.59
N VAL A 120 2.26 -0.62 -3.29
CA VAL A 120 1.89 -1.77 -2.46
C VAL A 120 0.79 -1.35 -1.51
N VAL A 121 -0.39 -1.93 -1.70
CA VAL A 121 -1.50 -1.76 -0.76
C VAL A 121 -1.29 -2.74 0.38
N LEU A 122 -1.18 -2.19 1.58
CA LEU A 122 -0.93 -2.94 2.81
C LEU A 122 -2.24 -3.11 3.59
N ALA A 123 -2.27 -4.11 4.44
CA ALA A 123 -3.38 -4.32 5.36
C ALA A 123 -2.88 -4.24 6.80
N ARG A 124 -3.69 -3.69 7.68
CA ARG A 124 -3.39 -3.65 9.11
C ARG A 124 -3.71 -5.00 9.76
N ARG A 125 -3.02 -5.37 10.83
CA ARG A 125 -3.38 -6.55 11.60
C ARG A 125 -4.82 -6.43 12.10
N GLY A 126 -5.59 -7.50 11.96
CA GLY A 126 -7.01 -7.52 12.28
C GLY A 126 -7.93 -7.13 11.11
N SER A 127 -7.38 -6.63 10.01
CA SER A 127 -8.13 -6.42 8.76
C SER A 127 -8.37 -7.74 8.03
N ILE A 128 -9.46 -7.80 7.26
CA ILE A 128 -9.85 -9.01 6.53
C ILE A 128 -8.86 -9.37 5.41
N SER A 129 -8.16 -8.38 4.87
CA SER A 129 -7.15 -8.56 3.81
C SER A 129 -5.75 -8.83 4.36
N PHE A 130 -5.56 -8.83 5.69
CA PHE A 130 -4.26 -9.10 6.29
C PHE A 130 -3.81 -10.54 6.07
N ARG A 131 -2.53 -10.70 5.74
CA ARG A 131 -1.86 -12.00 5.59
C ARG A 131 -0.52 -12.02 6.33
N PRO A 132 -0.12 -13.15 6.91
CA PRO A 132 1.20 -13.30 7.53
C PRO A 132 2.38 -13.01 6.59
N SER A 133 2.19 -13.24 5.28
CA SER A 133 3.20 -12.94 4.25
C SER A 133 3.59 -11.45 4.19
N PHE A 134 2.79 -10.54 4.75
CA PHE A 134 3.12 -9.12 4.84
C PHE A 134 4.35 -8.85 5.71
N ASP A 135 4.66 -9.72 6.65
CA ASP A 135 5.89 -9.64 7.44
C ASP A 135 7.17 -9.73 6.58
N HIS A 136 7.06 -10.27 5.36
CA HIS A 136 8.17 -10.40 4.42
C HIS A 136 8.28 -9.25 3.41
N ILE A 137 7.29 -8.36 3.34
CA ILE A 137 7.26 -7.25 2.38
C ILE A 137 8.50 -6.36 2.49
N PRO A 138 8.98 -5.93 3.68
CA PRO A 138 10.16 -5.08 3.78
C PRO A 138 11.39 -5.73 3.16
N ARG A 139 11.59 -7.02 3.45
CA ARG A 139 12.71 -7.78 2.90
C ARG A 139 12.61 -7.91 1.37
N GLN A 140 11.41 -8.11 0.84
CA GLN A 140 11.19 -8.18 -0.60
C GLN A 140 11.42 -6.82 -1.27
N ILE A 141 10.97 -5.71 -0.66
CA ILE A 141 11.23 -4.35 -1.14
C ILE A 141 12.74 -4.08 -1.15
N LYS A 142 13.44 -4.37 -0.06
CA LYS A 142 14.91 -4.22 0.00
C LYS A 142 15.62 -5.05 -1.07
N LYS A 143 15.14 -6.27 -1.32
CA LYS A 143 15.77 -7.18 -2.28
C LYS A 143 15.53 -6.81 -3.74
N TYR A 144 14.32 -6.37 -4.08
CA TYR A 144 13.90 -6.28 -5.49
C TYR A 144 13.64 -4.85 -5.97
N TYR A 145 13.46 -3.87 -5.06
CA TYR A 145 12.93 -2.56 -5.42
C TYR A 145 13.74 -1.37 -4.87
N MET A 146 15.05 -1.58 -4.60
CA MET A 146 15.89 -0.51 -4.04
C MET A 146 15.93 0.74 -4.94
N ASN A 147 15.98 0.54 -6.25
CA ASN A 147 16.10 1.60 -7.24
C ASN A 147 14.78 1.92 -7.96
N THR A 148 13.65 1.48 -7.41
CA THR A 148 12.32 1.67 -8.01
C THR A 148 11.55 2.72 -7.23
N GLY A 149 10.80 3.59 -7.91
CA GLY A 149 9.79 4.44 -7.29
C GLY A 149 8.79 3.58 -6.53
N LEU A 150 8.58 3.87 -5.25
CA LEU A 150 7.77 3.05 -4.36
C LEU A 150 6.74 3.89 -3.63
N MET A 151 5.51 3.40 -3.59
CA MET A 151 4.45 3.94 -2.76
C MET A 151 3.87 2.82 -1.90
N LEU A 152 3.82 3.02 -0.59
CA LEU A 152 3.15 2.14 0.35
C LEU A 152 1.86 2.82 0.80
N ILE A 153 0.75 2.12 0.70
CA ILE A 153 -0.57 2.62 1.11
C ILE A 153 -1.07 1.78 2.27
N PHE A 154 -1.32 2.43 3.39
CA PHE A 154 -2.03 1.86 4.54
C PHE A 154 -3.46 2.42 4.49
N PRO A 155 -4.47 1.62 4.11
CA PRO A 155 -5.84 2.10 3.94
C PRO A 155 -6.45 2.64 5.23
N ASP A 156 -7.54 3.39 5.09
CA ASP A 156 -8.38 3.81 6.20
C ASP A 156 -8.92 2.58 6.95
N VAL A 157 -9.05 2.72 8.27
CA VAL A 157 -9.59 1.67 9.14
C VAL A 157 -11.11 1.70 9.17
N TYR A 158 -11.69 2.89 9.05
CA TYR A 158 -13.14 3.09 9.07
C TYR A 158 -13.60 3.61 7.72
N ALA A 159 -14.78 3.17 7.28
CA ALA A 159 -15.49 3.84 6.20
C ALA A 159 -15.71 5.29 6.63
N GLU A 160 -15.38 6.25 5.77
CA GLU A 160 -15.97 7.57 5.94
C GLU A 160 -17.49 7.39 5.84
N ALA A 161 -18.15 7.29 6.97
CA ALA A 161 -19.52 7.73 7.01
C ALA A 161 -19.47 9.14 6.46
N ALA A 162 -20.31 9.47 5.48
CA ALA A 162 -20.42 10.81 4.93
C ALA A 162 -20.54 11.79 6.10
N THR A 163 -19.41 12.24 6.61
CA THR A 163 -19.32 13.01 7.85
C THR A 163 -19.44 14.46 7.50
N LYS A 164 -20.62 14.91 7.70
CA LYS A 164 -20.81 16.20 8.32
C LYS A 164 -20.29 16.07 9.75
N ASP A 165 -19.28 16.87 10.07
CA ASP A 165 -18.78 17.16 11.42
C ASP A 165 -18.37 15.98 12.32
N VAL A 166 -17.14 15.57 12.23
CA VAL A 166 -16.47 14.89 13.35
C VAL A 166 -15.61 15.91 14.10
N SER A 167 -16.10 16.27 15.25
CA SER A 167 -15.36 16.99 16.29
C SER A 167 -14.08 16.22 16.60
N VAL A 168 -12.95 16.95 16.60
CA VAL A 168 -11.57 16.44 16.80
C VAL A 168 -11.30 15.90 18.23
N ASN A 169 -12.32 15.75 19.07
CA ASN A 169 -12.19 15.56 20.51
C ASN A 169 -12.63 14.21 21.07
N GLU A 170 -12.80 13.16 20.26
CA GLU A 170 -12.99 11.85 20.87
C GLU A 170 -11.65 11.24 21.30
N PRO A 171 -11.52 10.85 22.59
CA PRO A 171 -10.33 10.14 23.05
C PRO A 171 -10.22 8.81 22.29
N LEU A 172 -9.07 8.61 21.68
CA LEU A 172 -8.70 7.38 21.01
C LEU A 172 -8.87 6.22 22.00
N THR A 173 -9.97 5.51 21.90
CA THR A 173 -10.14 4.26 22.63
C THR A 173 -9.00 3.33 22.25
N THR A 174 -8.38 2.74 23.28
CA THR A 174 -7.32 1.73 23.15
C THR A 174 -7.93 0.48 22.54
N ASP A 175 -8.04 0.47 21.20
CA ASP A 175 -8.61 -0.63 20.48
C ASP A 175 -7.55 -1.72 20.31
N LEU A 176 -7.93 -2.98 20.46
CA LEU A 176 -7.10 -4.16 20.17
C LEU A 176 -6.46 -4.09 18.77
N ARG A 177 -7.09 -3.39 17.82
CA ARG A 177 -6.57 -3.10 16.49
C ARG A 177 -5.37 -2.16 16.50
N TYR A 178 -5.34 -1.22 17.45
CA TYR A 178 -4.23 -0.29 17.66
C TYR A 178 -2.97 -1.02 18.12
N GLU A 179 -3.09 -1.85 19.14
CA GLU A 179 -1.96 -2.63 19.65
C GLU A 179 -1.46 -3.66 18.63
N ALA A 180 -2.38 -4.29 17.89
CA ALA A 180 -2.02 -5.22 16.83
C ALA A 180 -1.25 -4.53 15.68
N ALA A 181 -1.63 -3.33 15.29
CA ALA A 181 -0.91 -2.54 14.26
C ALA A 181 0.49 -2.12 14.76
N LYS A 182 0.60 -1.75 16.04
CA LYS A 182 1.85 -1.38 16.69
C LYS A 182 2.82 -2.56 16.81
N GLU A 183 2.32 -3.71 17.23
CA GLU A 183 3.11 -4.95 17.29
C GLU A 183 3.56 -5.43 15.90
N TRP A 184 2.66 -5.41 14.92
CA TRP A 184 3.02 -5.74 13.56
C TRP A 184 4.14 -4.84 13.03
N TYR A 185 4.02 -3.53 13.28
CA TYR A 185 5.00 -2.56 12.82
C TYR A 185 6.34 -2.71 13.55
N LYS A 186 6.35 -2.91 14.87
CA LYS A 186 7.56 -3.21 15.65
C LYS A 186 8.27 -4.46 15.13
N ASN A 187 7.51 -5.54 14.89
CA ASN A 187 8.04 -6.77 14.33
C ASN A 187 8.53 -6.59 12.89
N TRP A 188 7.88 -5.72 12.12
CA TRP A 188 8.28 -5.36 10.77
C TRP A 188 9.63 -4.63 10.76
N LEU A 189 9.84 -3.68 11.68
CA LEU A 189 11.12 -2.96 11.83
C LEU A 189 12.23 -3.86 12.40
N SER A 190 11.98 -4.61 13.45
CA SER A 190 12.99 -5.45 14.09
C SER A 190 13.53 -6.52 13.15
N ARG A 191 12.67 -7.10 12.30
CA ARG A 191 13.08 -8.07 11.29
C ARG A 191 13.83 -7.45 10.10
N SER A 192 13.64 -6.15 9.85
CA SER A 192 14.44 -5.44 8.84
C SER A 192 15.81 -5.05 9.34
N ASN A 193 15.97 -4.84 10.65
CA ASN A 193 17.25 -4.43 11.29
C ASN A 193 18.07 -5.61 11.85
N GLY A 194 17.45 -6.75 12.15
CA GLY A 194 18.07 -7.87 12.87
C GLY A 194 18.94 -8.82 12.04
N LYS A 195 19.42 -8.44 10.86
CA LYS A 195 20.31 -9.26 10.02
C LYS A 195 21.63 -8.57 9.62
N GLU A 196 21.97 -7.46 10.21
CA GLU A 196 23.28 -6.82 9.97
C GLU A 196 24.36 -7.19 11.00
N GLU A 197 24.04 -7.98 12.05
CA GLU A 197 25.00 -8.36 13.10
C GLU A 197 25.49 -9.82 13.02
N SER A 198 25.32 -10.51 11.90
CA SER A 198 25.83 -11.89 11.76
C SER A 198 26.51 -12.07 10.41
N GLN A 199 27.59 -11.34 10.17
CA GLN A 199 28.70 -11.70 9.28
C GLN A 199 29.98 -11.08 9.76
#